data_72ee0fb7de7eb3aab77864eaaa6e7761
#
_entry.id   72ee0fb7de7eb3aab77864eaaa6e7761
#
_cell.length_a   1.000
_cell.length_b   1.000
_cell.length_c   1.000
_cell.angle_alpha   90.00
_cell.angle_beta   90.00
_cell.angle_gamma   90.00
#
_symmetry.space_group_name_H-M   'P 1'
#
loop_
_entity.id
_entity.type
_entity.pdbx_description
1 polymer ?
#
loop_
_entity_poly.entity_id
_entity_poly.type
_entity_poly.pdbx_seq_one_letter_code
_entity_poly.pdbx_strand_id
1 'polypeptide(L)'
;MPWRNGSGITREIARAAGVGAEFSWRLSLASIAASGPFSSYVGYRRSVTLIAGNGFRLAVGAQEPVTLDTVGATALFPGDVPTGCVLIDGACSDLSLMVREPGMIISVTRIRDTVERSLPLVAGAMKAAFCLRAGELRIPAPSPRPTSHAQAAMQLELHDSVLMGPQSVALSVPASGNAPLDLLLLTWRPASPGPPRDNL
;
A
#
# COMPACT_ATOMS: atom_id res chain seq x y z
N MET A 1 -7.39 9.10 13.95
CA MET A 1 -6.82 9.16 15.30
C MET A 1 -5.66 10.17 15.28
N PRO A 2 -5.70 11.21 16.12
CA PRO A 2 -4.54 12.11 16.25
C PRO A 2 -3.33 11.37 16.81
N TRP A 3 -2.15 11.75 16.36
CA TRP A 3 -0.91 11.22 16.92
C TRP A 3 -0.64 11.79 18.29
N ARG A 4 -0.04 11.00 19.19
CA ARG A 4 0.21 11.41 20.58
C ARG A 4 1.12 12.65 20.68
N ASN A 5 1.99 12.86 19.69
CA ASN A 5 2.92 13.99 19.60
C ASN A 5 2.33 15.20 18.85
N GLY A 6 1.06 15.16 18.42
CA GLY A 6 0.39 16.23 17.70
C GLY A 6 0.88 16.48 16.26
N SER A 7 1.85 15.69 15.77
CA SER A 7 2.47 15.92 14.45
C SER A 7 1.66 15.38 13.27
N GLY A 8 0.53 14.72 13.50
CA GLY A 8 -0.29 14.15 12.43
C GLY A 8 -1.58 13.49 12.88
N ILE A 9 -2.33 13.04 11.88
CA ILE A 9 -3.59 12.31 12.05
C ILE A 9 -3.54 11.07 11.18
N THR A 10 -3.91 9.91 11.72
CA THR A 10 -4.09 8.67 10.96
C THR A 10 -5.57 8.33 10.84
N ARG A 11 -6.02 8.05 9.63
CA ARG A 11 -7.32 7.48 9.29
C ARG A 11 -7.12 6.04 8.81
N GLU A 12 -7.62 5.07 9.57
CA GLU A 12 -7.61 3.67 9.16
C GLU A 12 -8.57 3.47 7.98
N ILE A 13 -8.11 2.81 6.92
CA ILE A 13 -8.92 2.39 5.78
C ILE A 13 -9.47 1.00 6.06
N ALA A 14 -8.59 0.08 6.42
CA ALA A 14 -8.95 -1.30 6.71
C ALA A 14 -7.84 -2.00 7.51
N ARG A 15 -8.23 -3.04 8.22
CA ARG A 15 -7.31 -3.96 8.89
C ARG A 15 -7.92 -5.36 8.98
N ALA A 16 -7.07 -6.36 9.23
CA ALA A 16 -7.51 -7.67 9.66
C ALA A 16 -7.03 -7.93 11.09
N ALA A 17 -7.85 -8.63 11.87
CA ALA A 17 -7.50 -9.04 13.22
C ALA A 17 -6.23 -9.91 13.20
N GLY A 18 -5.40 -9.73 14.21
CA GLY A 18 -4.27 -10.61 14.52
C GLY A 18 -4.56 -11.50 15.72
N VAL A 19 -3.58 -12.25 16.13
CA VAL A 19 -3.65 -13.01 17.38
C VAL A 19 -3.51 -12.05 18.55
N GLY A 20 -4.49 -12.03 19.46
CA GLY A 20 -4.60 -11.07 20.56
C GLY A 20 -5.29 -9.77 20.13
N ALA A 21 -4.91 -8.65 20.74
CA ALA A 21 -5.49 -7.32 20.46
C ALA A 21 -4.88 -6.62 19.25
N GLU A 22 -3.85 -7.22 18.63
CA GLU A 22 -3.13 -6.64 17.50
C GLU A 22 -3.77 -7.02 16.16
N PHE A 23 -3.39 -6.32 15.10
CA PHE A 23 -3.84 -6.61 13.73
C PHE A 23 -2.78 -7.48 13.01
N SER A 24 -3.20 -8.30 12.03
CA SER A 24 -2.29 -9.01 11.13
C SER A 24 -1.78 -8.09 10.01
N TRP A 25 -2.64 -7.18 9.54
CA TRP A 25 -2.25 -6.09 8.65
C TRP A 25 -3.18 -4.89 8.86
N ARG A 26 -2.69 -3.69 8.53
CA ARG A 26 -3.44 -2.45 8.58
C ARG A 26 -3.04 -1.52 7.43
N LEU A 27 -4.02 -1.03 6.69
CA LEU A 27 -3.90 0.00 5.68
C LEU A 27 -4.49 1.30 6.21
N SER A 28 -3.77 2.40 6.11
CA SER A 28 -4.19 3.69 6.65
C SER A 28 -3.63 4.86 5.85
N LEU A 29 -4.35 5.99 5.90
CA LEU A 29 -3.88 7.29 5.47
C LEU A 29 -3.35 8.07 6.67
N ALA A 30 -2.22 8.73 6.51
CA ALA A 30 -1.72 9.67 7.50
C ALA A 30 -1.52 11.04 6.86
N SER A 31 -1.90 12.09 7.62
CA SER A 31 -1.54 13.46 7.32
C SER A 31 -0.45 13.86 8.30
N ILE A 32 0.70 14.26 7.77
CA ILE A 32 1.89 14.64 8.54
C ILE A 32 1.98 16.16 8.50
N ALA A 33 1.69 16.82 9.61
CA ALA A 33 1.68 18.27 9.71
C ALA A 33 3.01 18.86 10.21
N ALA A 34 3.83 18.04 10.87
CA ALA A 34 5.15 18.47 11.39
C ALA A 34 6.15 17.30 11.33
N SER A 35 7.43 17.67 11.19
CA SER A 35 8.52 16.71 11.30
C SER A 35 8.55 16.07 12.68
N GLY A 36 8.93 14.79 12.76
CA GLY A 36 8.98 14.08 14.03
C GLY A 36 9.15 12.58 13.91
N PRO A 37 9.22 11.88 15.04
CA PRO A 37 9.38 10.44 15.06
C PRO A 37 8.09 9.72 14.68
N PHE A 38 8.24 8.61 13.97
CA PHE A 38 7.18 7.64 13.76
C PHE A 38 7.05 6.71 14.97
N SER A 39 5.83 6.27 15.27
CA SER A 39 5.59 5.28 16.31
C SER A 39 6.26 3.94 15.98
N SER A 40 6.85 3.31 16.98
CA SER A 40 7.40 1.95 16.86
C SER A 40 6.28 0.91 16.82
N TYR A 41 6.45 -0.09 15.95
CA TYR A 41 5.56 -1.26 15.81
C TYR A 41 6.40 -2.53 15.74
N VAL A 42 6.73 -3.07 16.90
CA VAL A 42 7.56 -4.29 17.02
C VAL A 42 6.87 -5.47 16.33
N GLY A 43 7.63 -6.19 15.50
CA GLY A 43 7.14 -7.36 14.77
C GLY A 43 6.28 -7.02 13.53
N TYR A 44 6.36 -5.78 13.04
CA TYR A 44 5.70 -5.38 11.80
C TYR A 44 6.71 -4.92 10.74
N ARG A 45 6.42 -5.26 9.49
CA ARG A 45 7.00 -4.63 8.32
C ARG A 45 6.08 -3.52 7.85
N ARG A 46 6.66 -2.40 7.43
CA ARG A 46 5.92 -1.19 7.05
C ARG A 46 6.28 -0.77 5.63
N SER A 47 5.28 -0.26 4.90
CA SER A 47 5.50 0.62 3.76
C SER A 47 4.87 1.98 4.04
N VAL A 48 5.52 3.02 3.57
CA VAL A 48 5.02 4.40 3.57
C VAL A 48 5.17 4.94 2.16
N THR A 49 4.08 5.41 1.58
CA THR A 49 4.04 5.92 0.19
C THR A 49 3.49 7.33 0.19
N LEU A 50 4.24 8.28 -0.35
CA LEU A 50 3.76 9.66 -0.51
C LEU A 50 2.56 9.70 -1.46
N ILE A 51 1.46 10.33 -1.05
CA ILE A 51 0.25 10.48 -1.86
C ILE A 51 -0.14 11.94 -2.13
N ALA A 52 0.33 12.87 -1.30
CA ALA A 52 0.09 14.31 -1.50
C ALA A 52 1.12 15.16 -0.74
N GLY A 53 1.32 16.40 -1.20
CA GLY A 53 2.28 17.36 -0.65
C GLY A 53 3.67 17.23 -1.27
N ASN A 54 4.62 18.02 -0.76
CA ASN A 54 5.98 18.10 -1.30
C ASN A 54 6.93 17.03 -0.73
N GLY A 55 6.41 16.19 0.18
CA GLY A 55 7.10 15.01 0.67
C GLY A 55 7.95 15.23 1.91
N PHE A 56 8.75 14.21 2.20
CA PHE A 56 9.57 14.15 3.40
C PHE A 56 10.80 13.27 3.20
N ARG A 57 11.81 13.48 4.03
CA ARG A 57 12.95 12.58 4.19
C ARG A 57 12.67 11.64 5.35
N LEU A 58 12.83 10.35 5.12
CA LEU A 58 12.62 9.29 6.11
C LEU A 58 13.97 8.74 6.56
N ALA A 59 14.29 8.93 7.84
CA ALA A 59 15.48 8.35 8.47
C ALA A 59 15.07 7.05 9.19
N VAL A 60 15.69 5.93 8.84
CA VAL A 60 15.41 4.60 9.42
C VAL A 60 16.68 4.09 10.08
N GLY A 61 16.74 4.13 11.41
CA GLY A 61 17.94 3.76 12.17
C GLY A 61 19.18 4.54 11.73
N ALA A 62 20.24 3.82 11.46
CA ALA A 62 21.52 4.37 10.99
C ALA A 62 21.68 4.34 9.46
N GLN A 63 20.62 4.04 8.71
CA GLN A 63 20.66 4.02 7.25
C GLN A 63 20.65 5.45 6.70
N GLU A 64 21.14 5.61 5.45
CA GLU A 64 21.00 6.89 4.73
C GLU A 64 19.51 7.23 4.57
N PRO A 65 19.11 8.47 4.85
CA PRO A 65 17.74 8.88 4.73
C PRO A 65 17.20 8.74 3.30
N VAL A 66 16.00 8.17 3.17
CA VAL A 66 15.29 8.03 1.89
C VAL A 66 14.42 9.27 1.67
N THR A 67 14.55 9.90 0.51
CA THR A 67 13.71 11.04 0.11
C THR A 67 12.46 10.53 -0.63
N LEU A 68 11.29 10.95 -0.16
CA LEU A 68 10.00 10.67 -0.75
C LEU A 68 9.39 12.02 -1.17
N ASP A 69 9.71 12.49 -2.37
CA ASP A 69 9.34 13.81 -2.91
C ASP A 69 8.46 13.75 -4.17
N THR A 70 8.15 12.55 -4.60
CA THR A 70 7.27 12.31 -5.76
C THR A 70 6.11 11.43 -5.33
N VAL A 71 4.88 11.81 -5.70
CA VAL A 71 3.68 11.00 -5.42
C VAL A 71 3.86 9.59 -5.97
N GLY A 72 3.68 8.59 -5.11
CA GLY A 72 3.96 7.18 -5.37
C GLY A 72 5.35 6.71 -4.91
N ALA A 73 6.27 7.62 -4.53
CA ALA A 73 7.54 7.24 -3.91
C ALA A 73 7.26 6.48 -2.61
N THR A 74 7.94 5.34 -2.43
CA THR A 74 7.67 4.39 -1.35
C THR A 74 8.94 3.99 -0.64
N ALA A 75 8.91 3.95 0.68
CA ALA A 75 9.91 3.33 1.53
C ALA A 75 9.34 2.10 2.23
N LEU A 76 10.18 1.07 2.37
CA LEU A 76 9.90 -0.18 3.08
C LEU A 76 10.88 -0.33 4.22
N PHE A 77 10.40 -0.56 5.45
CA PHE A 77 11.26 -0.65 6.62
C PHE A 77 10.65 -1.51 7.74
N PRO A 78 11.47 -2.04 8.65
CA PRO A 78 10.99 -2.72 9.87
C PRO A 78 10.32 -1.72 10.81
N GLY A 79 9.24 -2.13 11.46
CA GLY A 79 8.46 -1.26 12.33
C GLY A 79 9.08 -1.01 13.71
N ASP A 80 10.05 -1.81 14.12
CA ASP A 80 10.76 -1.73 15.40
C ASP A 80 12.04 -0.87 15.36
N VAL A 81 12.50 -0.51 14.16
CA VAL A 81 13.66 0.39 14.00
C VAL A 81 13.24 1.83 14.24
N PRO A 82 13.96 2.61 15.07
CA PRO A 82 13.70 4.02 15.26
C PRO A 82 13.63 4.74 13.92
N THR A 83 12.49 5.37 13.64
CA THR A 83 12.22 6.00 12.35
C THR A 83 11.68 7.39 12.58
N GLY A 84 12.19 8.35 11.84
CA GLY A 84 11.73 9.74 11.89
C GLY A 84 11.53 10.31 10.50
N CYS A 85 10.71 11.35 10.38
CA CYS A 85 10.54 12.09 9.14
C CYS A 85 10.89 13.58 9.33
N VAL A 86 11.44 14.16 8.28
CA VAL A 86 11.65 15.60 8.13
C VAL A 86 10.90 16.05 6.89
N LEU A 87 9.89 16.90 7.07
CA LEU A 87 9.13 17.48 5.96
C LEU A 87 10.05 18.32 5.06
N ILE A 88 9.87 18.23 3.75
CA ILE A 88 10.66 19.02 2.79
C ILE A 88 10.09 20.42 2.71
N ASP A 89 8.77 20.54 2.50
CA ASP A 89 8.09 21.83 2.42
C ASP A 89 6.59 21.64 2.71
N GLY A 90 6.16 22.12 3.88
CA GLY A 90 4.78 22.03 4.32
C GLY A 90 4.28 20.61 4.64
N ALA A 91 3.00 20.52 4.94
CA ALA A 91 2.35 19.27 5.28
C ALA A 91 2.26 18.33 4.08
N CYS A 92 2.30 17.03 4.36
CA CYS A 92 2.12 15.99 3.34
C CYS A 92 1.19 14.87 3.84
N SER A 93 0.82 13.99 2.93
CA SER A 93 0.02 12.79 3.26
C SER A 93 0.67 11.54 2.70
N ASP A 94 0.59 10.47 3.46
CA ASP A 94 1.08 9.16 3.06
C ASP A 94 0.00 8.07 3.16
N LEU A 95 0.16 7.03 2.35
CA LEU A 95 -0.51 5.76 2.46
C LEU A 95 0.44 4.78 3.16
N SER A 96 0.04 4.28 4.31
CA SER A 96 0.82 3.36 5.12
C SER A 96 0.19 1.97 5.15
N LEU A 97 0.97 0.96 4.81
CA LEU A 97 0.61 -0.45 5.02
C LEU A 97 1.57 -1.06 6.04
N MET A 98 1.01 -1.68 7.06
CA MET A 98 1.73 -2.46 8.05
C MET A 98 1.29 -3.91 7.98
N VAL A 99 2.22 -4.83 7.96
CA VAL A 99 1.94 -6.27 8.00
C VAL A 99 2.77 -6.93 9.09
N ARG A 100 2.17 -7.87 9.80
CA ARG A 100 2.88 -8.59 10.87
C ARG A 100 3.91 -9.54 10.25
N GLU A 101 5.14 -9.50 10.77
CA GLU A 101 6.20 -10.44 10.45
C GLU A 101 6.11 -11.70 11.35
N PRO A 102 6.77 -12.82 11.04
CA PRO A 102 7.92 -12.94 10.12
C PRO A 102 7.55 -13.28 8.68
N GLY A 103 8.47 -12.93 7.78
CA GLY A 103 8.46 -13.45 6.41
C GLY A 103 7.38 -12.86 5.49
N MET A 104 6.84 -11.70 5.80
CA MET A 104 5.90 -11.01 4.90
C MET A 104 6.63 -10.16 3.85
N ILE A 105 6.20 -10.27 2.62
CA ILE A 105 6.67 -9.44 1.50
C ILE A 105 5.59 -8.41 1.21
N ILE A 106 5.99 -7.14 1.16
CA ILE A 106 5.17 -6.02 0.69
C ILE A 106 5.73 -5.57 -0.66
N SER A 107 4.84 -5.29 -1.59
CA SER A 107 5.15 -4.62 -2.86
C SER A 107 4.15 -3.49 -3.07
N VAL A 108 4.64 -2.35 -3.53
CA VAL A 108 3.83 -1.20 -3.93
C VAL A 108 4.23 -0.80 -5.35
N THR A 109 3.25 -0.76 -6.24
CA THR A 109 3.46 -0.41 -7.65
C THR A 109 2.47 0.69 -8.03
N ARG A 110 2.96 1.78 -8.60
CA ARG A 110 2.10 2.79 -9.20
C ARG A 110 1.72 2.37 -10.61
N ILE A 111 0.43 2.41 -10.90
CA ILE A 111 -0.13 2.11 -12.21
C ILE A 111 -0.77 3.40 -12.74
N ARG A 112 -0.27 3.85 -13.89
CA ARG A 112 -0.72 5.05 -14.56
C ARG A 112 -0.79 4.76 -16.04
N ASP A 113 -1.96 4.35 -16.49
CA ASP A 113 -2.15 3.93 -17.88
C ASP A 113 -3.26 4.72 -18.57
N THR A 114 -3.00 5.05 -19.83
CA THR A 114 -3.96 5.63 -20.77
C THR A 114 -4.54 4.60 -21.73
N VAL A 115 -3.99 3.39 -21.73
CA VAL A 115 -4.36 2.29 -22.62
C VAL A 115 -4.97 1.18 -21.79
N GLU A 116 -5.95 0.49 -22.36
CA GLU A 116 -6.53 -0.69 -21.71
C GLU A 116 -5.43 -1.69 -21.38
N ARG A 117 -5.36 -2.06 -20.12
CA ARG A 117 -4.37 -3.00 -19.62
C ARG A 117 -4.95 -3.97 -18.62
N SER A 118 -4.75 -5.25 -18.88
CA SER A 118 -4.97 -6.29 -17.88
C SER A 118 -3.66 -6.57 -17.13
N LEU A 119 -3.72 -6.49 -15.82
CA LEU A 119 -2.57 -6.70 -14.94
C LEU A 119 -2.76 -8.01 -14.19
N PRO A 120 -1.86 -8.98 -14.36
CA PRO A 120 -1.88 -10.17 -13.55
C PRO A 120 -1.58 -9.81 -12.09
N LEU A 121 -2.34 -10.35 -11.18
CA LEU A 121 -2.16 -10.19 -9.74
C LEU A 121 -1.44 -11.39 -9.15
N VAL A 122 -0.61 -11.15 -8.14
CA VAL A 122 0.10 -12.23 -7.46
C VAL A 122 -0.90 -13.14 -6.76
N ALA A 123 -0.93 -14.41 -7.15
CA ALA A 123 -1.78 -15.41 -6.52
C ALA A 123 -1.42 -15.61 -5.04
N GLY A 124 -2.42 -15.87 -4.21
CA GLY A 124 -2.24 -16.06 -2.77
C GLY A 124 -1.91 -14.79 -1.98
N ALA A 125 -1.72 -13.64 -2.63
CA ALA A 125 -1.47 -12.38 -1.94
C ALA A 125 -2.79 -11.66 -1.62
N MET A 126 -2.83 -10.92 -0.53
CA MET A 126 -3.78 -9.84 -0.33
C MET A 126 -3.35 -8.62 -1.16
N LYS A 127 -4.30 -7.85 -1.65
CA LYS A 127 -4.03 -6.68 -2.49
C LYS A 127 -4.96 -5.53 -2.10
N ALA A 128 -4.46 -4.31 -2.34
CA ALA A 128 -5.28 -3.11 -2.28
C ALA A 128 -4.96 -2.24 -3.50
N ALA A 129 -5.97 -1.78 -4.21
CA ALA A 129 -5.87 -0.69 -5.17
C ALA A 129 -6.28 0.60 -4.46
N PHE A 130 -5.42 1.61 -4.46
CA PHE A 130 -5.68 2.92 -3.88
C PHE A 130 -5.65 3.98 -4.98
N CYS A 131 -6.73 4.72 -5.11
CA CYS A 131 -6.93 5.67 -6.20
C CYS A 131 -6.23 7.00 -5.93
N LEU A 132 -5.30 7.37 -6.80
CA LEU A 132 -4.63 8.69 -6.83
C LEU A 132 -5.28 9.66 -7.80
N ARG A 133 -6.07 9.17 -8.74
CA ARG A 133 -6.90 9.94 -9.67
C ARG A 133 -8.10 9.11 -10.08
N ALA A 134 -9.28 9.72 -10.02
CA ALA A 134 -10.54 9.09 -10.37
C ALA A 134 -10.53 8.41 -11.74
N GLY A 135 -11.23 7.29 -11.85
CA GLY A 135 -11.35 6.51 -13.07
C GLY A 135 -12.02 5.16 -12.85
N GLU A 136 -12.09 4.38 -13.89
CA GLU A 136 -12.73 3.07 -13.87
C GLU A 136 -11.69 1.95 -13.62
N LEU A 137 -12.02 1.06 -12.71
CA LEU A 137 -11.29 -0.19 -12.44
C LEU A 137 -12.21 -1.39 -12.67
N ARG A 138 -11.72 -2.42 -13.33
CA ARG A 138 -12.45 -3.67 -13.53
C ARG A 138 -11.73 -4.82 -12.85
N ILE A 139 -12.48 -5.58 -12.05
CA ILE A 139 -11.98 -6.79 -11.40
C ILE A 139 -12.80 -7.96 -11.96
N PRO A 140 -12.17 -8.95 -12.62
CA PRO A 140 -12.84 -10.15 -13.05
C PRO A 140 -13.51 -10.86 -11.86
N ALA A 141 -14.76 -11.22 -12.00
CA ALA A 141 -15.42 -12.05 -11.00
C ALA A 141 -14.68 -13.38 -10.86
N PRO A 142 -14.50 -13.91 -9.65
CA PRO A 142 -13.96 -15.24 -9.44
C PRO A 142 -14.98 -16.24 -9.98
N SER A 143 -14.78 -16.72 -11.20
CA SER A 143 -15.66 -17.70 -11.83
C SER A 143 -14.90 -19.01 -12.08
N PRO A 144 -15.45 -20.16 -11.67
CA PRO A 144 -14.88 -21.47 -12.03
C PRO A 144 -15.14 -21.85 -13.49
N ARG A 145 -15.89 -21.06 -14.26
CA ARG A 145 -16.16 -21.29 -15.69
C ARG A 145 -15.94 -20.00 -16.48
N PRO A 146 -15.14 -20.02 -17.55
CA PRO A 146 -14.83 -18.83 -18.36
C PRO A 146 -15.96 -18.44 -19.34
N THR A 147 -17.25 -18.65 -19.01
CA THR A 147 -18.35 -18.50 -19.95
C THR A 147 -19.10 -17.18 -19.87
N SER A 148 -18.72 -16.26 -19.03
CA SER A 148 -19.25 -14.88 -19.08
C SER A 148 -18.19 -13.87 -18.66
N HIS A 149 -18.05 -12.82 -19.46
CA HIS A 149 -17.22 -11.64 -19.20
C HIS A 149 -17.78 -10.76 -18.07
N ALA A 150 -18.31 -11.35 -17.00
CA ALA A 150 -18.79 -10.59 -15.85
C ALA A 150 -17.58 -10.00 -15.11
N GLN A 151 -17.13 -8.83 -15.57
CA GLN A 151 -16.19 -7.99 -14.84
C GLN A 151 -17.03 -7.01 -14.01
N ALA A 152 -16.77 -6.93 -12.72
CA ALA A 152 -17.32 -5.84 -11.92
C ALA A 152 -16.55 -4.56 -12.28
N ALA A 153 -17.22 -3.65 -13.00
CA ALA A 153 -16.71 -2.31 -13.26
C ALA A 153 -17.02 -1.43 -12.05
N MET A 154 -16.01 -0.74 -11.56
CA MET A 154 -16.13 0.19 -10.43
C MET A 154 -15.58 1.54 -10.84
N GLN A 155 -16.36 2.61 -10.62
CA GLN A 155 -15.86 3.96 -10.66
C GLN A 155 -15.19 4.27 -9.33
N LEU A 156 -13.94 4.71 -9.38
CA LEU A 156 -13.16 5.10 -8.21
C LEU A 156 -13.00 6.61 -8.20
N GLU A 157 -13.27 7.19 -7.05
CA GLU A 157 -12.96 8.58 -6.75
C GLU A 157 -11.56 8.69 -6.13
N LEU A 158 -11.07 9.92 -6.01
CA LEU A 158 -9.79 10.19 -5.36
C LEU A 158 -9.77 9.62 -3.94
N HIS A 159 -8.75 8.83 -3.62
CA HIS A 159 -8.53 8.15 -2.34
C HIS A 159 -9.50 7.00 -2.03
N ASP A 160 -10.31 6.57 -3.00
CA ASP A 160 -11.01 5.30 -2.86
C ASP A 160 -10.04 4.13 -2.82
N SER A 161 -10.46 3.07 -2.14
CA SER A 161 -9.65 1.87 -1.96
C SER A 161 -10.48 0.62 -2.20
N VAL A 162 -9.92 -0.30 -2.98
CA VAL A 162 -10.51 -1.61 -3.24
C VAL A 162 -9.61 -2.68 -2.66
N LEU A 163 -10.13 -3.45 -1.71
CA LEU A 163 -9.44 -4.61 -1.16
C LEU A 163 -9.78 -5.85 -1.97
N MET A 164 -8.75 -6.61 -2.31
CA MET A 164 -8.86 -7.83 -3.10
C MET A 164 -8.22 -8.99 -2.35
N GLY A 165 -8.98 -10.08 -2.22
CA GLY A 165 -8.52 -11.28 -1.55
C GLY A 165 -7.49 -12.08 -2.34
N PRO A 166 -6.99 -13.18 -1.74
CA PRO A 166 -5.97 -14.04 -2.35
C PRO A 166 -6.38 -14.65 -3.69
N GLN A 167 -7.68 -14.82 -3.91
CA GLN A 167 -8.26 -15.45 -5.12
C GLN A 167 -8.30 -14.50 -6.33
N SER A 168 -8.15 -13.20 -6.12
CA SER A 168 -8.13 -12.24 -7.23
C SER A 168 -6.84 -12.39 -8.03
N VAL A 169 -6.97 -12.74 -9.31
CA VAL A 169 -5.83 -13.10 -10.17
C VAL A 169 -5.49 -12.04 -11.24
N ALA A 170 -6.39 -11.10 -11.47
CA ALA A 170 -6.18 -10.00 -12.40
C ALA A 170 -6.99 -8.76 -12.00
N LEU A 171 -6.58 -7.62 -12.51
CA LEU A 171 -7.39 -6.40 -12.60
C LEU A 171 -7.19 -5.80 -13.99
N SER A 172 -8.19 -5.08 -14.48
CA SER A 172 -8.09 -4.36 -15.76
C SER A 172 -8.37 -2.88 -15.53
N VAL A 173 -7.55 -2.06 -16.15
CA VAL A 173 -7.76 -0.61 -16.27
C VAL A 173 -8.22 -0.39 -17.70
N PRO A 174 -9.47 0.04 -17.94
CA PRO A 174 -9.95 0.29 -19.29
C PRO A 174 -9.25 1.51 -19.88
N ALA A 175 -9.19 1.56 -21.21
CA ALA A 175 -8.72 2.75 -21.90
C ALA A 175 -9.64 3.93 -21.53
N SER A 176 -9.09 4.92 -20.89
CA SER A 176 -9.79 6.16 -20.55
C SER A 176 -9.32 7.27 -21.50
N GLY A 177 -10.25 7.96 -22.16
CA GLY A 177 -9.91 8.98 -23.15
C GLY A 177 -8.95 10.06 -22.63
N ASN A 178 -9.42 11.05 -21.88
CA ASN A 178 -8.62 12.23 -21.53
C ASN A 178 -8.00 12.21 -20.12
N ALA A 179 -8.34 11.26 -19.27
CA ALA A 179 -7.84 11.19 -17.90
C ALA A 179 -7.54 9.74 -17.48
N PRO A 180 -6.27 9.31 -17.54
CA PRO A 180 -5.90 7.97 -17.13
C PRO A 180 -6.17 7.77 -15.63
N LEU A 181 -6.68 6.60 -15.26
CA LEU A 181 -6.69 6.15 -13.88
C LEU A 181 -5.23 6.13 -13.37
N ASP A 182 -5.03 6.68 -12.18
CA ASP A 182 -3.75 6.65 -11.49
C ASP A 182 -3.97 5.98 -10.13
N LEU A 183 -3.34 4.86 -9.90
CA LEU A 183 -3.52 4.11 -8.66
C LEU A 183 -2.22 3.52 -8.11
N LEU A 184 -2.21 3.24 -6.82
CA LEU A 184 -1.21 2.42 -6.16
C LEU A 184 -1.79 1.01 -5.98
N LEU A 185 -1.10 0.01 -6.51
CA LEU A 185 -1.38 -1.39 -6.23
C LEU A 185 -0.42 -1.87 -5.15
N LEU A 186 -0.96 -2.13 -3.96
CA LEU A 186 -0.25 -2.72 -2.86
C LEU A 186 -0.52 -4.22 -2.85
N THR A 187 0.49 -5.02 -2.64
CA THR A 187 0.37 -6.46 -2.43
C THR A 187 1.15 -6.88 -1.19
N TRP A 188 0.59 -7.83 -0.43
CA TRP A 188 1.31 -8.44 0.69
C TRP A 188 0.97 -9.91 0.83
N ARG A 189 1.99 -10.71 1.06
CA ARG A 189 1.89 -12.16 1.17
C ARG A 189 3.02 -12.73 2.01
N PRO A 190 2.89 -13.93 2.56
CA PRO A 190 4.02 -14.65 3.11
C PRO A 190 5.12 -14.84 2.04
N ALA A 191 6.37 -14.79 2.45
CA ALA A 191 7.46 -15.24 1.61
C ALA A 191 7.25 -16.74 1.30
N SER A 192 7.52 -17.13 0.06
CA SER A 192 7.56 -18.56 -0.25
C SER A 192 8.59 -19.24 0.64
N PRO A 193 8.32 -20.41 1.22
CA PRO A 193 9.35 -21.17 1.90
C PRO A 193 10.52 -21.35 0.92
N GLY A 194 11.70 -20.94 1.33
CA GLY A 194 12.92 -21.22 0.56
C GLY A 194 13.08 -22.73 0.36
N PRO A 195 13.87 -23.17 -0.63
CA PRO A 195 14.20 -24.57 -0.76
C PRO A 195 14.74 -25.10 0.58
N PRO A 196 14.42 -26.34 0.96
CA PRO A 196 14.95 -26.94 2.17
C PRO A 196 16.46 -26.72 2.18
N ARG A 197 16.98 -26.17 3.28
CA ARG A 197 18.43 -26.12 3.45
C ARG A 197 18.85 -27.57 3.64
N ASP A 198 19.50 -28.14 2.63
CA ASP A 198 20.17 -29.40 2.79
C ASP A 198 21.20 -29.21 3.91
N ASN A 199 20.92 -29.85 5.05
CA ASN A 199 21.88 -29.93 6.16
C ASN A 199 23.05 -30.78 5.64
N LEU A 200 24.15 -30.15 5.26
CA LEU A 200 25.46 -30.75 5.13
C LEU A 200 26.08 -30.92 6.51
#